data_5850799bbd68c7140df5fadf084f1aa2
#
_entry.id   5850799bbd68c7140df5fadf084f1aa2
#
_cell.length_a   1.000
_cell.length_b   1.000
_cell.length_c   1.000
_cell.angle_alpha   90.00
_cell.angle_beta   90.00
_cell.angle_gamma   90.00
#
_symmetry.space_group_name_H-M   'P 1'
#
loop_
_entity.id
_entity.type
_entity.pdbx_description
1 polymer ?
#
loop_
_entity_poly.entity_id
_entity_poly.type
_entity_poly.pdbx_seq_one_letter_code
_entity_poly.pdbx_strand_id
1 'polypeptide(L)'
;MSSGLGQVADMPSLIAARREIVVVHSSDLHMDDDYTARLHGGDGTAGLAGVLSVASSVRADAIILAGDTFDSHRVPPALLQRAAARIASTGCPVVLLPGNHDPAIAGGVYHDAALASVGNLHVLGVGRDEAVAFADLGLEIWGRPHRDYGDMIPFETPRRRTTPWQIAVAHGHYIPVPDRTIRLRPSWLIGDQELIATGADYVALGHWNRAAKVGTADVEAHYSGSPEYAGTVNVVRLGSTGALRVERTAVSVAREPAALE
;
A
#
# COMPACT_ATOMS: atom_id res chain seq x y z
N MET A 1 -39.55 -48.62 -14.87
CA MET A 1 -39.35 -47.39 -14.08
C MET A 1 -37.96 -47.50 -13.44
N SER A 2 -36.97 -46.90 -14.07
CA SER A 2 -35.57 -46.93 -13.59
C SER A 2 -35.19 -45.52 -13.21
N SER A 3 -34.97 -45.31 -11.92
CA SER A 3 -34.55 -44.06 -11.31
C SER A 3 -33.04 -43.87 -11.52
N GLY A 4 -32.67 -42.97 -12.42
CA GLY A 4 -31.31 -42.51 -12.58
C GLY A 4 -30.94 -41.57 -11.46
N LEU A 5 -30.08 -41.98 -10.52
CA LEU A 5 -29.40 -41.14 -9.58
C LEU A 5 -28.25 -40.44 -10.32
N GLY A 6 -28.39 -39.13 -10.52
CA GLY A 6 -27.31 -38.30 -11.04
C GLY A 6 -26.11 -38.27 -10.06
N GLN A 7 -24.96 -38.70 -10.54
CA GLN A 7 -23.69 -38.50 -9.86
C GLN A 7 -23.42 -37.02 -9.77
N VAL A 8 -23.39 -36.51 -8.54
CA VAL A 8 -22.77 -35.19 -8.22
C VAL A 8 -21.27 -35.34 -8.44
N ALA A 9 -20.77 -34.71 -9.48
CA ALA A 9 -19.34 -34.67 -9.75
C ALA A 9 -18.65 -34.00 -8.55
N ASP A 10 -17.81 -34.78 -7.89
CA ASP A 10 -16.92 -34.33 -6.82
C ASP A 10 -15.97 -33.25 -7.39
N MET A 11 -16.19 -32.01 -7.02
CA MET A 11 -15.26 -30.95 -7.34
C MET A 11 -13.94 -31.24 -6.58
N PRO A 12 -12.80 -31.39 -7.26
CA PRO A 12 -11.55 -31.63 -6.57
C PRO A 12 -11.25 -30.42 -5.69
N SER A 13 -11.06 -30.67 -4.40
CA SER A 13 -10.57 -29.74 -3.39
C SER A 13 -9.20 -29.21 -3.84
N LEU A 14 -9.18 -28.05 -4.50
CA LEU A 14 -7.98 -27.26 -4.81
C LEU A 14 -7.49 -26.53 -3.55
N ILE A 15 -7.33 -27.27 -2.46
CA ILE A 15 -6.54 -26.81 -1.33
C ILE A 15 -5.14 -27.40 -1.51
N ALA A 16 -4.40 -26.91 -2.50
CA ALA A 16 -2.95 -26.94 -2.40
C ALA A 16 -2.60 -26.23 -1.09
N ALA A 17 -1.77 -26.84 -0.26
CA ALA A 17 -1.31 -26.25 1.01
C ALA A 17 -0.75 -24.86 0.70
N ARG A 18 -1.55 -23.81 0.96
CA ARG A 18 -1.15 -22.43 0.67
C ARG A 18 -0.01 -22.10 1.60
N ARG A 19 1.13 -21.69 1.04
CA ARG A 19 2.21 -21.13 1.85
C ARG A 19 1.76 -19.82 2.50
N GLU A 20 2.39 -19.43 3.57
CA GLU A 20 2.23 -18.10 4.14
C GLU A 20 2.59 -17.04 3.09
N ILE A 21 1.78 -15.98 2.99
CA ILE A 21 2.05 -14.81 2.15
C ILE A 21 2.57 -13.69 3.05
N VAL A 22 3.65 -13.07 2.67
CA VAL A 22 4.28 -11.98 3.42
C VAL A 22 4.17 -10.68 2.61
N VAL A 23 3.51 -9.68 3.18
CA VAL A 23 3.35 -8.36 2.55
C VAL A 23 3.99 -7.31 3.44
N VAL A 24 4.82 -6.44 2.88
CA VAL A 24 5.35 -5.26 3.56
C VAL A 24 4.50 -4.05 3.21
N HIS A 25 4.00 -3.34 4.22
CA HIS A 25 3.20 -2.13 4.07
C HIS A 25 3.93 -0.93 4.66
N SER A 26 4.12 0.09 3.83
CA SER A 26 4.66 1.41 4.17
C SER A 26 3.84 2.51 3.50
N SER A 27 4.02 3.76 3.91
CA SER A 27 3.38 4.96 3.36
C SER A 27 4.20 6.21 3.67
N ASP A 28 3.81 7.36 3.11
CA ASP A 28 4.32 8.68 3.49
C ASP A 28 5.87 8.77 3.43
N LEU A 29 6.43 8.34 2.28
CA LEU A 29 7.88 8.38 2.04
C LEU A 29 8.38 9.78 1.67
N HIS A 30 7.54 10.61 1.03
CA HIS A 30 7.86 11.98 0.61
C HIS A 30 9.25 12.13 -0.03
N MET A 31 9.55 11.30 -1.04
CA MET A 31 10.91 11.09 -1.58
C MET A 31 11.59 12.35 -2.14
N ASP A 32 10.89 13.37 -2.51
CA ASP A 32 11.41 14.65 -3.04
C ASP A 32 11.38 15.80 -2.03
N ASP A 33 11.08 15.51 -0.75
CA ASP A 33 11.22 16.48 0.31
C ASP A 33 12.71 16.80 0.58
N ASP A 34 13.09 18.06 0.40
CA ASP A 34 14.45 18.55 0.61
C ASP A 34 14.97 18.34 2.05
N TYR A 35 14.08 18.34 3.03
CA TYR A 35 14.46 18.09 4.41
C TYR A 35 14.88 16.64 4.60
N THR A 36 14.06 15.72 4.13
CA THR A 36 14.34 14.27 4.19
C THR A 36 15.62 13.95 3.41
N ALA A 37 15.79 14.50 2.20
CA ALA A 37 17.00 14.29 1.42
C ALA A 37 18.26 14.76 2.14
N ARG A 38 18.21 15.91 2.82
CA ARG A 38 19.37 16.41 3.59
C ARG A 38 19.75 15.52 4.77
N LEU A 39 18.78 14.88 5.41
CA LEU A 39 19.05 13.93 6.51
C LEU A 39 19.81 12.68 6.03
N HIS A 40 19.79 12.40 4.73
CA HIS A 40 20.38 11.22 4.11
C HIS A 40 21.46 11.56 3.06
N GLY A 41 22.23 12.62 3.29
CA GLY A 41 23.33 12.99 2.40
C GLY A 41 22.90 13.35 0.97
N GLY A 42 21.66 13.84 0.78
CA GLY A 42 21.08 14.19 -0.52
C GLY A 42 20.36 13.02 -1.23
N ASP A 43 20.26 11.82 -0.64
CA ASP A 43 19.51 10.70 -1.20
C ASP A 43 18.04 10.73 -0.77
N GLY A 44 17.20 11.43 -1.53
CA GLY A 44 15.74 11.46 -1.32
C GLY A 44 15.04 10.10 -1.46
N THR A 45 15.75 9.03 -1.85
CA THR A 45 15.20 7.65 -1.94
C THR A 45 15.62 6.75 -0.77
N ALA A 46 16.25 7.30 0.27
CA ALA A 46 16.77 6.50 1.39
C ALA A 46 15.65 5.77 2.16
N GLY A 47 14.51 6.44 2.39
CA GLY A 47 13.33 5.81 3.00
C GLY A 47 12.84 4.61 2.21
N LEU A 48 12.71 4.77 0.88
CA LEU A 48 12.35 3.67 -0.02
C LEU A 48 13.37 2.53 0.10
N ALA A 49 14.67 2.82 0.06
CA ALA A 49 15.71 1.81 0.18
C ALA A 49 15.59 1.01 1.49
N GLY A 50 15.27 1.67 2.60
CA GLY A 50 15.03 1.03 3.88
C GLY A 50 13.83 0.08 3.85
N VAL A 51 12.71 0.52 3.27
CA VAL A 51 11.50 -0.33 3.08
C VAL A 51 11.83 -1.58 2.26
N LEU A 52 12.51 -1.40 1.12
CA LEU A 52 12.90 -2.49 0.22
C LEU A 52 13.88 -3.47 0.89
N SER A 53 14.78 -2.97 1.74
CA SER A 53 15.69 -3.79 2.53
C SER A 53 14.93 -4.70 3.52
N VAL A 54 13.93 -4.15 4.22
CA VAL A 54 13.06 -4.97 5.08
C VAL A 54 12.32 -6.00 4.25
N ALA A 55 11.71 -5.61 3.12
CA ALA A 55 10.99 -6.54 2.26
C ALA A 55 11.87 -7.71 1.80
N SER A 56 13.12 -7.44 1.42
CA SER A 56 14.09 -8.47 1.09
C SER A 56 14.41 -9.38 2.27
N SER A 57 14.64 -8.81 3.47
CA SER A 57 15.03 -9.58 4.67
C SER A 57 13.93 -10.54 5.12
N VAL A 58 12.65 -10.13 5.00
CA VAL A 58 11.50 -10.97 5.35
C VAL A 58 11.01 -11.84 4.18
N ARG A 59 11.65 -11.75 3.00
CA ARG A 59 11.26 -12.42 1.75
C ARG A 59 9.81 -12.12 1.40
N ALA A 60 9.49 -10.83 1.32
CA ALA A 60 8.14 -10.38 1.01
C ALA A 60 7.68 -10.88 -0.37
N ASP A 61 6.42 -11.27 -0.47
CA ASP A 61 5.74 -11.64 -1.70
C ASP A 61 5.18 -10.43 -2.45
N ALA A 62 4.90 -9.34 -1.71
CA ALA A 62 4.48 -8.05 -2.26
C ALA A 62 4.84 -6.90 -1.31
N ILE A 63 4.92 -5.69 -1.86
CA ILE A 63 5.12 -4.45 -1.10
C ILE A 63 3.95 -3.52 -1.42
N ILE A 64 3.40 -2.86 -0.40
CA ILE A 64 2.36 -1.82 -0.53
C ILE A 64 2.95 -0.48 -0.10
N LEU A 65 2.81 0.52 -0.97
CA LEU A 65 3.08 1.92 -0.66
C LEU A 65 1.74 2.67 -0.66
N ALA A 66 1.23 2.96 0.53
CA ALA A 66 -0.13 3.45 0.72
C ALA A 66 -0.22 4.99 0.68
N GLY A 67 0.23 5.60 -0.42
CA GLY A 67 0.13 7.02 -0.72
C GLY A 67 1.31 7.86 -0.22
N ASP A 68 1.40 9.07 -0.75
CA ASP A 68 2.44 10.06 -0.48
C ASP A 68 3.85 9.47 -0.59
N THR A 69 4.06 8.76 -1.70
CA THR A 69 5.38 8.20 -2.06
C THR A 69 6.33 9.33 -2.46
N PHE A 70 5.79 10.35 -3.12
CA PHE A 70 6.48 11.60 -3.46
C PHE A 70 5.82 12.77 -2.74
N ASP A 71 6.60 13.81 -2.41
CA ASP A 71 6.09 15.01 -1.73
C ASP A 71 5.30 15.94 -2.67
N SER A 72 5.43 15.74 -3.98
CA SER A 72 4.67 16.46 -5.00
C SER A 72 4.49 15.65 -6.28
N HIS A 73 3.59 16.10 -7.14
CA HIS A 73 3.43 15.52 -8.48
C HIS A 73 4.54 15.96 -9.48
N ARG A 74 5.47 16.81 -9.06
CA ARG A 74 6.58 17.34 -9.87
C ARG A 74 7.90 16.95 -9.24
N VAL A 75 8.45 15.85 -9.66
CA VAL A 75 9.66 15.25 -9.11
C VAL A 75 10.81 15.38 -10.10
N PRO A 76 12.05 15.70 -9.66
CA PRO A 76 13.20 15.73 -10.54
C PRO A 76 13.41 14.39 -11.26
N PRO A 77 13.66 14.38 -12.59
CA PRO A 77 13.83 13.14 -13.36
C PRO A 77 14.88 12.19 -12.79
N ALA A 78 15.98 12.73 -12.27
CA ALA A 78 17.05 11.93 -11.67
C ALA A 78 16.58 11.16 -10.42
N LEU A 79 15.66 11.74 -9.63
CA LEU A 79 15.09 11.05 -8.47
C LEU A 79 14.10 9.98 -8.90
N LEU A 80 13.26 10.26 -9.91
CA LEU A 80 12.36 9.26 -10.48
C LEU A 80 13.11 8.06 -11.04
N GLN A 81 14.21 8.28 -11.78
CA GLN A 81 15.06 7.21 -12.30
C GLN A 81 15.66 6.37 -11.17
N ARG A 82 16.13 7.00 -10.08
CA ARG A 82 16.65 6.25 -8.92
C ARG A 82 15.56 5.44 -8.22
N ALA A 83 14.38 6.04 -8.00
CA ALA A 83 13.23 5.33 -7.41
C ALA A 83 12.81 4.15 -8.27
N ALA A 84 12.67 4.34 -9.59
CA ALA A 84 12.34 3.31 -10.55
C ALA A 84 13.36 2.16 -10.54
N ALA A 85 14.67 2.47 -10.54
CA ALA A 85 15.73 1.48 -10.49
C ALA A 85 15.70 0.67 -9.17
N ARG A 86 15.45 1.32 -8.03
CA ARG A 86 15.30 0.63 -6.75
C ARG A 86 14.11 -0.32 -6.75
N ILE A 87 12.94 0.13 -7.23
CA ILE A 87 11.73 -0.70 -7.33
C ILE A 87 11.98 -1.87 -8.29
N ALA A 88 12.54 -1.64 -9.46
CA ALA A 88 12.85 -2.68 -10.45
C ALA A 88 13.81 -3.75 -9.91
N SER A 89 14.70 -3.39 -8.98
CA SER A 89 15.65 -4.33 -8.38
C SER A 89 15.04 -5.26 -7.31
N THR A 90 13.79 -5.05 -6.91
CA THR A 90 13.11 -5.95 -5.98
C THR A 90 12.68 -7.23 -6.68
N GLY A 91 12.71 -8.35 -6.00
CA GLY A 91 12.25 -9.64 -6.52
C GLY A 91 10.73 -9.83 -6.47
N CYS A 92 9.95 -8.85 -6.02
CA CYS A 92 8.51 -8.96 -5.80
C CYS A 92 7.76 -7.74 -6.34
N PRO A 93 6.43 -7.85 -6.60
CA PRO A 93 5.60 -6.75 -7.01
C PRO A 93 5.51 -5.65 -5.94
N VAL A 94 5.51 -4.40 -6.41
CA VAL A 94 5.25 -3.20 -5.62
C VAL A 94 3.91 -2.62 -6.06
N VAL A 95 2.96 -2.54 -5.14
CA VAL A 95 1.64 -1.92 -5.36
C VAL A 95 1.64 -0.56 -4.70
N LEU A 96 1.44 0.48 -5.49
CA LEU A 96 1.48 1.86 -5.06
C LEU A 96 0.10 2.50 -5.24
N LEU A 97 -0.39 3.14 -4.19
CA LEU A 97 -1.58 3.99 -4.24
C LEU A 97 -1.14 5.46 -4.28
N PRO A 98 -1.56 6.27 -5.25
CA PRO A 98 -1.36 7.72 -5.21
C PRO A 98 -2.07 8.37 -4.01
N GLY A 99 -1.34 9.23 -3.28
CA GLY A 99 -1.83 9.99 -2.13
C GLY A 99 -2.25 11.43 -2.48
N ASN A 100 -2.40 12.26 -1.46
CA ASN A 100 -2.83 13.65 -1.65
C ASN A 100 -1.69 14.60 -2.06
N HIS A 101 -0.44 14.28 -1.76
CA HIS A 101 0.72 15.03 -2.25
C HIS A 101 1.06 14.68 -3.70
N ASP A 102 0.90 13.43 -4.06
CA ASP A 102 1.26 12.86 -5.36
C ASP A 102 0.05 12.25 -6.12
N PRO A 103 -1.06 12.99 -6.30
CA PRO A 103 -2.26 12.43 -6.88
C PRO A 103 -2.07 11.98 -8.33
N ALA A 104 -2.91 11.04 -8.78
CA ALA A 104 -2.90 10.46 -10.13
C ALA A 104 -3.46 11.44 -11.18
N ILE A 105 -2.91 12.65 -11.25
CA ILE A 105 -3.29 13.64 -12.24
C ILE A 105 -2.64 13.37 -13.59
N ALA A 106 -3.29 13.80 -14.67
CA ALA A 106 -2.73 13.67 -16.01
C ALA A 106 -1.40 14.44 -16.14
N GLY A 107 -0.37 13.75 -16.62
CA GLY A 107 0.99 14.31 -16.74
C GLY A 107 1.73 14.46 -15.41
N GLY A 108 1.18 13.96 -14.31
CA GLY A 108 1.85 13.89 -13.01
C GLY A 108 2.91 12.78 -12.95
N VAL A 109 3.55 12.66 -11.78
CA VAL A 109 4.70 11.77 -11.52
C VAL A 109 4.49 10.33 -11.98
N TYR A 110 3.30 9.77 -11.82
CA TYR A 110 3.00 8.38 -12.16
C TYR A 110 2.83 8.11 -13.66
N HIS A 111 2.82 9.15 -14.50
CA HIS A 111 2.83 9.05 -15.96
C HIS A 111 4.24 9.19 -16.55
N ASP A 112 5.27 9.39 -15.71
CA ASP A 112 6.65 9.47 -16.15
C ASP A 112 7.13 8.11 -16.69
N ALA A 113 7.88 8.16 -17.81
CA ALA A 113 8.35 6.96 -18.50
C ALA A 113 9.26 6.09 -17.63
N ALA A 114 10.02 6.69 -16.69
CA ALA A 114 10.88 5.94 -15.78
C ALA A 114 10.07 4.99 -14.89
N LEU A 115 8.96 5.47 -14.29
CA LEU A 115 8.09 4.63 -13.47
C LEU A 115 7.22 3.69 -14.32
N ALA A 116 6.67 4.18 -15.44
CA ALA A 116 5.82 3.39 -16.33
C ALA A 116 6.54 2.17 -16.95
N SER A 117 7.87 2.23 -17.07
CA SER A 117 8.69 1.12 -17.58
C SER A 117 9.01 0.03 -16.56
N VAL A 118 8.70 0.24 -15.27
CA VAL A 118 9.02 -0.72 -14.20
C VAL A 118 8.01 -1.87 -14.20
N GLY A 119 8.43 -3.04 -14.63
CA GLY A 119 7.54 -4.19 -14.87
C GLY A 119 6.86 -4.76 -13.61
N ASN A 120 7.49 -4.62 -12.45
CA ASN A 120 6.96 -5.06 -11.16
C ASN A 120 6.28 -3.95 -10.35
N LEU A 121 6.09 -2.74 -10.89
CA LEU A 121 5.35 -1.64 -10.28
C LEU A 121 3.90 -1.63 -10.77
N HIS A 122 2.97 -1.63 -9.83
CA HIS A 122 1.52 -1.52 -10.07
C HIS A 122 1.00 -0.26 -9.38
N VAL A 123 0.78 0.80 -10.16
CA VAL A 123 0.17 2.04 -9.64
C VAL A 123 -1.34 1.93 -9.81
N LEU A 124 -2.08 1.88 -8.69
CA LEU A 124 -3.53 1.71 -8.70
C LEU A 124 -4.21 2.92 -9.35
N GLY A 125 -5.08 2.65 -10.33
CA GLY A 125 -5.84 3.65 -11.06
C GLY A 125 -5.05 4.52 -12.03
N VAL A 126 -3.79 4.19 -12.32
CA VAL A 126 -2.96 4.84 -13.34
C VAL A 126 -2.63 3.84 -14.45
N GLY A 127 -3.22 4.03 -15.64
CA GLY A 127 -3.05 3.11 -16.78
C GLY A 127 -3.56 1.68 -16.56
N ARG A 128 -4.18 1.42 -15.40
CA ARG A 128 -4.71 0.13 -14.95
C ARG A 128 -5.92 0.36 -14.05
N ASP A 129 -6.59 -0.73 -13.67
CA ASP A 129 -7.68 -0.71 -12.68
C ASP A 129 -7.19 -0.28 -11.30
N GLU A 130 -8.13 0.09 -10.44
CA GLU A 130 -7.91 0.36 -9.00
C GLU A 130 -7.68 -0.92 -8.19
N ALA A 131 -7.29 -2.01 -8.86
CA ALA A 131 -6.99 -3.29 -8.24
C ALA A 131 -5.98 -4.09 -9.06
N VAL A 132 -5.24 -4.96 -8.36
CA VAL A 132 -4.36 -5.95 -8.95
C VAL A 132 -4.53 -7.28 -8.23
N ALA A 133 -4.63 -8.37 -9.00
CA ALA A 133 -4.73 -9.73 -8.46
C ALA A 133 -3.45 -10.53 -8.80
N PHE A 134 -2.89 -11.16 -7.79
CA PHE A 134 -1.77 -12.09 -7.87
C PHE A 134 -2.31 -13.50 -7.73
N ALA A 135 -2.65 -14.13 -8.86
CA ALA A 135 -3.33 -15.42 -8.88
C ALA A 135 -2.55 -16.51 -8.14
N ASP A 136 -1.23 -16.56 -8.32
CA ASP A 136 -0.34 -17.56 -7.69
C ASP A 136 -0.30 -17.41 -6.16
N LEU A 137 -0.58 -16.21 -5.65
CA LEU A 137 -0.71 -15.93 -4.22
C LEU A 137 -2.14 -16.09 -3.72
N GLY A 138 -3.13 -16.05 -4.62
CA GLY A 138 -4.53 -15.94 -4.24
C GLY A 138 -4.83 -14.64 -3.49
N LEU A 139 -4.13 -13.56 -3.83
CA LEU A 139 -4.19 -12.25 -3.20
C LEU A 139 -4.67 -11.20 -4.19
N GLU A 140 -5.63 -10.38 -3.79
CA GLU A 140 -6.03 -9.15 -4.48
C GLU A 140 -5.71 -7.94 -3.59
N ILE A 141 -5.15 -6.89 -4.19
CA ILE A 141 -4.88 -5.60 -3.55
C ILE A 141 -5.64 -4.55 -4.35
N TRP A 142 -6.44 -3.71 -3.66
CA TRP A 142 -7.23 -2.69 -4.32
C TRP A 142 -7.29 -1.41 -3.49
N GLY A 143 -7.52 -0.27 -4.15
CA GLY A 143 -7.66 1.01 -3.48
C GLY A 143 -7.96 2.13 -4.46
N ARG A 144 -8.74 3.11 -4.03
CA ARG A 144 -9.08 4.29 -4.80
C ARG A 144 -8.00 5.36 -4.65
N PRO A 145 -7.28 5.74 -5.72
CA PRO A 145 -6.23 6.75 -5.64
C PRO A 145 -6.81 8.15 -5.52
N HIS A 146 -6.05 9.08 -4.96
CA HIS A 146 -6.28 10.49 -5.16
C HIS A 146 -6.08 10.85 -6.63
N ARG A 147 -7.05 11.54 -7.24
CA ARG A 147 -7.01 11.92 -8.67
C ARG A 147 -6.80 13.41 -8.89
N ASP A 148 -6.92 14.17 -7.82
CA ASP A 148 -6.69 15.61 -7.75
C ASP A 148 -6.46 16.01 -6.28
N TYR A 149 -6.40 17.30 -6.01
CA TYR A 149 -6.23 17.86 -4.65
C TYR A 149 -7.56 18.10 -3.93
N GLY A 150 -8.67 17.67 -4.53
CA GLY A 150 -10.01 17.77 -3.94
C GLY A 150 -10.25 16.73 -2.86
N ASP A 151 -11.37 16.90 -2.16
CA ASP A 151 -11.82 15.92 -1.16
C ASP A 151 -12.42 14.69 -1.83
N MET A 152 -12.21 13.52 -1.24
CA MET A 152 -12.79 12.27 -1.68
C MET A 152 -13.07 11.35 -0.49
N ILE A 153 -13.92 10.36 -0.69
CA ILE A 153 -14.15 9.28 0.26
C ILE A 153 -13.33 8.07 -0.21
N PRO A 154 -12.23 7.69 0.49
CA PRO A 154 -11.32 6.65 0.03
C PRO A 154 -11.99 5.28 -0.20
N PHE A 155 -12.97 4.91 0.62
CA PHE A 155 -13.71 3.65 0.50
C PHE A 155 -15.19 3.84 0.13
N GLU A 156 -15.52 4.84 -0.69
CA GLU A 156 -16.90 5.12 -1.12
C GLU A 156 -17.58 3.91 -1.78
N THR A 157 -16.82 3.13 -2.55
CA THR A 157 -17.32 1.93 -3.24
C THR A 157 -16.42 0.74 -2.92
N PRO A 158 -16.81 -0.11 -1.95
CA PRO A 158 -16.05 -1.30 -1.63
C PRO A 158 -16.00 -2.28 -2.80
N ARG A 159 -14.84 -2.92 -2.99
CA ARG A 159 -14.66 -3.91 -4.06
C ARG A 159 -15.10 -5.29 -3.61
N ARG A 160 -15.91 -5.95 -4.45
CA ARG A 160 -16.27 -7.34 -4.21
C ARG A 160 -15.04 -8.23 -4.22
N ARG A 161 -14.90 -9.09 -3.21
CA ARG A 161 -13.82 -10.08 -3.11
C ARG A 161 -13.86 -11.07 -4.27
N THR A 162 -12.70 -11.31 -4.89
CA THR A 162 -12.52 -12.28 -5.97
C THR A 162 -11.45 -13.32 -5.66
N THR A 163 -10.69 -13.12 -4.58
CA THR A 163 -9.59 -13.97 -4.16
C THR A 163 -9.74 -14.39 -2.69
N PRO A 164 -9.06 -15.46 -2.27
CA PRO A 164 -9.03 -15.89 -0.87
C PRO A 164 -8.55 -14.84 0.11
N TRP A 165 -7.54 -14.07 -0.27
CA TRP A 165 -7.02 -12.94 0.51
C TRP A 165 -7.26 -11.63 -0.23
N GLN A 166 -7.74 -10.64 0.48
CA GLN A 166 -7.98 -9.30 -0.06
C GLN A 166 -7.42 -8.24 0.88
N ILE A 167 -6.64 -7.33 0.33
CA ILE A 167 -6.12 -6.14 1.02
C ILE A 167 -6.73 -4.90 0.39
N ALA A 168 -7.36 -4.06 1.22
CA ALA A 168 -7.78 -2.72 0.82
C ALA A 168 -6.68 -1.70 1.17
N VAL A 169 -6.46 -0.73 0.30
CA VAL A 169 -5.46 0.33 0.49
C VAL A 169 -6.13 1.68 0.39
N ALA A 170 -5.87 2.57 1.34
CA ALA A 170 -6.35 3.94 1.29
C ALA A 170 -5.33 4.93 1.85
N HIS A 171 -5.45 6.17 1.39
CA HIS A 171 -4.69 7.30 1.92
C HIS A 171 -5.66 8.37 2.40
N GLY A 172 -5.72 8.60 3.71
CA GLY A 172 -6.65 9.55 4.30
C GLY A 172 -6.67 9.53 5.82
N HIS A 173 -7.47 10.41 6.40
CA HIS A 173 -7.53 10.64 7.84
C HIS A 173 -8.67 9.84 8.49
N TYR A 174 -8.32 8.95 9.42
CA TYR A 174 -9.31 8.16 10.16
C TYR A 174 -9.97 8.97 11.28
N ILE A 175 -11.30 8.92 11.30
CA ILE A 175 -12.14 9.36 12.42
C ILE A 175 -13.27 8.33 12.56
N PRO A 176 -13.55 7.79 13.77
CA PRO A 176 -14.54 6.71 13.94
C PRO A 176 -15.90 7.02 13.32
N VAL A 177 -16.38 8.24 13.51
CA VAL A 177 -17.65 8.75 12.95
C VAL A 177 -17.39 10.10 12.31
N PRO A 178 -17.06 10.15 10.99
CA PRO A 178 -16.69 11.39 10.33
C PRO A 178 -17.90 12.30 10.11
N ASP A 179 -17.79 13.57 10.51
CA ASP A 179 -18.73 14.61 10.12
C ASP A 179 -18.35 15.18 8.75
N ARG A 180 -19.05 14.76 7.71
CA ARG A 180 -18.81 15.21 6.34
C ARG A 180 -19.59 16.48 5.95
N THR A 181 -20.30 17.11 6.89
CA THR A 181 -20.96 18.39 6.66
C THR A 181 -19.98 19.56 6.77
N ILE A 182 -18.89 19.40 7.50
CA ILE A 182 -17.84 20.39 7.68
C ILE A 182 -16.85 20.27 6.51
N ARG A 183 -16.89 21.22 5.57
CA ARG A 183 -16.06 21.24 4.35
C ARG A 183 -15.13 22.44 4.31
N LEU A 184 -14.36 22.66 5.36
CA LEU A 184 -13.42 23.77 5.40
C LEU A 184 -12.18 23.54 4.52
N ARG A 185 -11.79 22.27 4.36
CA ARG A 185 -10.67 21.81 3.52
C ARG A 185 -10.83 20.34 3.18
N PRO A 186 -10.21 19.83 2.12
CA PRO A 186 -10.10 18.40 1.88
C PRO A 186 -9.56 17.67 3.12
N SER A 187 -10.12 16.55 3.47
CA SER A 187 -9.75 15.80 4.68
C SER A 187 -9.71 14.29 4.46
N TRP A 188 -10.22 13.80 3.32
CA TRP A 188 -10.15 12.39 2.91
C TRP A 188 -10.50 11.43 4.05
N LEU A 189 -11.64 11.72 4.71
CA LEU A 189 -12.04 11.05 5.94
C LEU A 189 -12.40 9.58 5.69
N ILE A 190 -11.95 8.73 6.60
CA ILE A 190 -12.23 7.30 6.66
C ILE A 190 -12.90 7.00 8.00
N GLY A 191 -14.10 6.40 7.98
CA GLY A 191 -14.86 6.04 9.19
C GLY A 191 -14.93 4.55 9.44
N ASP A 192 -15.40 4.15 10.63
CA ASP A 192 -15.56 2.74 10.99
C ASP A 192 -16.45 1.98 10.02
N GLN A 193 -17.57 2.57 9.60
CA GLN A 193 -18.50 1.92 8.67
C GLN A 193 -17.88 1.64 7.31
N GLU A 194 -17.01 2.52 6.83
CA GLU A 194 -16.29 2.35 5.56
C GLU A 194 -15.22 1.28 5.68
N LEU A 195 -14.48 1.24 6.79
CA LEU A 195 -13.52 0.19 7.06
C LEU A 195 -14.20 -1.19 7.09
N ILE A 196 -15.31 -1.32 7.83
CA ILE A 196 -16.10 -2.56 7.91
C ILE A 196 -16.63 -2.95 6.52
N ALA A 197 -17.14 -1.99 5.75
CA ALA A 197 -17.72 -2.22 4.44
C ALA A 197 -16.70 -2.74 3.41
N THR A 198 -15.39 -2.52 3.60
CA THR A 198 -14.38 -3.09 2.71
C THR A 198 -14.45 -4.62 2.67
N GLY A 199 -14.79 -5.27 3.78
CA GLY A 199 -14.73 -6.73 3.93
C GLY A 199 -13.34 -7.32 3.67
N ALA A 200 -12.30 -6.48 3.63
CA ALA A 200 -10.93 -6.91 3.40
C ALA A 200 -10.33 -7.58 4.65
N ASP A 201 -9.39 -8.49 4.45
CA ASP A 201 -8.70 -9.17 5.55
C ASP A 201 -7.73 -8.21 6.25
N TYR A 202 -7.15 -7.28 5.50
CA TYR A 202 -6.26 -6.24 5.99
C TYR A 202 -6.54 -4.92 5.27
N VAL A 203 -6.51 -3.80 6.00
CA VAL A 203 -6.63 -2.46 5.44
C VAL A 203 -5.32 -1.70 5.66
N ALA A 204 -4.62 -1.42 4.57
CA ALA A 204 -3.37 -0.67 4.56
C ALA A 204 -3.66 0.83 4.43
N LEU A 205 -3.34 1.61 5.45
CA LEU A 205 -3.63 3.04 5.51
C LEU A 205 -2.34 3.88 5.47
N GLY A 206 -2.37 4.98 4.72
CA GLY A 206 -1.38 6.05 4.73
C GLY A 206 -2.01 7.40 5.12
N HIS A 207 -1.20 8.45 5.20
CA HIS A 207 -1.49 9.83 5.61
C HIS A 207 -1.03 10.17 7.05
N TRP A 208 -0.86 9.19 7.93
CA TRP A 208 -0.33 9.44 9.25
C TRP A 208 1.15 9.04 9.32
N ASN A 209 1.99 9.98 9.76
CA ASN A 209 3.42 9.70 9.94
C ASN A 209 3.73 8.72 11.09
N ARG A 210 2.73 8.39 11.92
CA ARG A 210 2.85 7.45 13.03
C ARG A 210 2.06 6.19 12.76
N ALA A 211 2.62 5.06 13.14
CA ALA A 211 1.91 3.79 13.04
C ALA A 211 0.81 3.68 14.09
N ALA A 212 -0.35 3.18 13.67
CA ALA A 212 -1.50 2.96 14.54
C ALA A 212 -2.40 1.85 13.98
N LYS A 213 -3.01 1.06 14.85
CA LYS A 213 -4.19 0.27 14.52
C LYS A 213 -5.42 1.13 14.79
N VAL A 214 -6.37 1.15 13.86
CA VAL A 214 -7.61 1.95 13.94
C VAL A 214 -8.83 1.10 13.58
N GLY A 215 -10.02 1.64 13.77
CA GLY A 215 -11.26 0.94 13.49
C GLY A 215 -11.75 0.10 14.66
N THR A 216 -12.73 -0.74 14.39
CA THR A 216 -13.30 -1.68 15.38
C THR A 216 -12.48 -2.95 15.51
N ALA A 217 -12.77 -3.77 16.51
CA ALA A 217 -12.05 -5.04 16.75
C ALA A 217 -12.16 -6.04 15.58
N ASP A 218 -13.17 -5.88 14.72
CA ASP A 218 -13.45 -6.80 13.62
C ASP A 218 -12.66 -6.46 12.33
N VAL A 219 -11.89 -5.35 12.33
CA VAL A 219 -11.14 -4.89 11.15
C VAL A 219 -9.66 -4.74 11.47
N GLU A 220 -8.82 -5.38 10.68
CA GLU A 220 -7.36 -5.23 10.74
C GLU A 220 -6.91 -4.03 9.89
N ALA A 221 -7.22 -2.80 10.34
CA ALA A 221 -6.86 -1.55 9.69
C ALA A 221 -5.68 -0.86 10.38
N HIS A 222 -4.62 -0.59 9.62
CA HIS A 222 -3.36 -0.10 10.17
C HIS A 222 -2.75 1.02 9.32
N TYR A 223 -2.36 2.09 9.97
CA TYR A 223 -1.35 3.00 9.46
C TYR A 223 0.03 2.40 9.68
N SER A 224 0.89 2.41 8.65
CA SER A 224 2.29 2.01 8.81
C SER A 224 3.12 3.11 9.47
N GLY A 225 2.74 4.34 9.21
CA GLY A 225 3.57 5.50 9.43
C GLY A 225 4.67 5.64 8.38
N SER A 226 5.28 6.82 8.33
CA SER A 226 6.43 7.10 7.48
C SER A 226 7.67 6.37 8.01
N PRO A 227 8.53 5.80 7.15
CA PRO A 227 9.79 5.17 7.57
C PRO A 227 10.68 6.12 8.39
N GLU A 228 10.64 7.41 8.08
CA GLU A 228 11.45 8.45 8.75
C GLU A 228 11.01 8.72 10.18
N TYR A 229 9.70 8.83 10.40
CA TYR A 229 9.14 9.22 11.70
C TYR A 229 8.75 8.01 12.55
N ALA A 230 8.12 7.00 11.96
CA ALA A 230 7.75 5.78 12.67
C ALA A 230 8.95 4.87 12.91
N GLY A 231 10.00 4.94 12.06
CA GLY A 231 11.16 4.07 12.11
C GLY A 231 10.84 2.59 11.85
N THR A 232 9.65 2.29 11.36
CA THR A 232 9.17 0.92 11.15
C THR A 232 8.24 0.84 9.94
N VAL A 233 8.09 -0.39 9.42
CA VAL A 233 7.02 -0.79 8.49
C VAL A 233 6.15 -1.86 9.12
N ASN A 234 4.96 -2.09 8.57
CA ASN A 234 4.15 -3.25 8.92
C ASN A 234 4.54 -4.44 8.04
N VAL A 235 4.81 -5.58 8.66
CA VAL A 235 4.95 -6.88 7.99
C VAL A 235 3.68 -7.67 8.25
N VAL A 236 2.90 -7.88 7.19
CA VAL A 236 1.61 -8.58 7.23
C VAL A 236 1.82 -10.01 6.77
N ARG A 237 1.44 -10.97 7.61
CA ARG A 237 1.53 -12.40 7.31
C ARG A 237 0.14 -13.00 7.19
N LEU A 238 -0.16 -13.50 6.00
CA LEU A 238 -1.42 -14.16 5.68
C LEU A 238 -1.17 -15.67 5.66
N GLY A 239 -1.57 -16.33 6.75
CA GLY A 239 -1.26 -17.72 6.99
C GLY A 239 -2.13 -18.68 6.18
N SER A 240 -1.60 -19.85 5.87
CA SER A 240 -2.30 -20.90 5.11
C SER A 240 -3.62 -21.36 5.74
N THR A 241 -3.78 -21.17 7.04
CA THR A 241 -4.98 -21.55 7.82
C THR A 241 -6.00 -20.42 7.99
N GLY A 242 -5.82 -19.28 7.32
CA GLY A 242 -6.67 -18.10 7.46
C GLY A 242 -6.27 -17.15 8.61
N ALA A 243 -5.16 -17.43 9.32
CA ALA A 243 -4.66 -16.54 10.36
C ALA A 243 -3.93 -15.33 9.72
N LEU A 244 -4.22 -14.14 10.24
CA LEU A 244 -3.53 -12.91 9.88
C LEU A 244 -2.72 -12.42 11.09
N ARG A 245 -1.47 -12.00 10.83
CA ARG A 245 -0.61 -11.35 11.83
C ARG A 245 0.00 -10.10 11.24
N VAL A 246 0.11 -9.07 12.07
CA VAL A 246 0.77 -7.81 11.73
C VAL A 246 1.89 -7.57 12.73
N GLU A 247 3.10 -7.48 12.21
CA GLU A 247 4.32 -7.23 12.99
C GLU A 247 4.94 -5.90 12.55
N ARG A 248 5.45 -5.13 13.49
CA ARG A 248 6.19 -3.91 13.19
C ARG A 248 7.68 -4.22 13.14
N THR A 249 8.28 -3.99 11.97
CA THR A 249 9.71 -4.26 11.74
C THR A 249 10.45 -2.94 11.58
N ALA A 250 11.57 -2.79 12.29
CA ALA A 250 12.39 -1.59 12.22
C ALA A 250 12.96 -1.38 10.80
N VAL A 251 12.96 -0.14 10.35
CA VAL A 251 13.60 0.30 9.10
C VAL A 251 14.90 0.99 9.44
N SER A 252 16.00 0.47 8.93
CA SER A 252 17.27 1.19 8.96
C SER A 252 17.31 2.15 7.77
N VAL A 253 17.02 3.41 8.02
CA VAL A 253 17.31 4.47 7.06
C VAL A 253 18.71 4.97 7.37
N ALA A 254 19.66 4.78 6.45
CA ALA A 254 21.05 5.19 6.67
C ALA A 254 21.09 6.71 6.91
N ARG A 255 21.47 7.12 8.12
CA ARG A 255 21.79 8.51 8.44
C ARG A 255 23.28 8.68 8.28
N GLU A 256 23.72 9.56 7.39
CA GLU A 256 25.11 10.03 7.51
C GLU A 256 25.28 10.76 8.86
N PRO A 257 26.39 10.50 9.57
CA PRO A 257 26.67 11.27 10.77
C PRO A 257 26.72 12.75 10.38
N ALA A 258 25.94 13.59 11.07
CA ALA A 258 26.01 15.03 10.88
C ALA A 258 27.47 15.43 11.01
N ALA A 259 28.02 16.07 9.97
CA ALA A 259 29.34 16.68 10.08
C ALA A 259 29.25 17.72 11.22
N LEU A 260 29.98 17.47 12.30
CA LEU A 260 30.13 18.43 13.37
C LEU A 260 30.94 19.58 12.79
N GLU A 261 30.26 20.70 12.44
CA GLU A 261 30.91 22.00 12.23
C GLU A 261 31.31 22.65 13.56
#